data_58a48764bbaa3792466becb098181dcf
#
_entry.id   58a48764bbaa3792466becb098181dcf
#
_cell.length_a   1.000
_cell.length_b   1.000
_cell.length_c   1.000
_cell.angle_alpha   90.00
_cell.angle_beta   90.00
_cell.angle_gamma   90.00
#
_symmetry.space_group_name_H-M   'P 1'
#
loop_
_entity.id
_entity.type
_entity.pdbx_description
1 polymer ?
#
loop_
_entity_poly.entity_id
_entity_poly.type
_entity_poly.pdbx_seq_one_letter_code
_entity_poly.pdbx_strand_id
1 'polypeptide(L)'
;MSEINEWYMNIQNIVDDIDRCIKSGDDEKLTLGRLSKSLGYSEYYVSRKFSEISGMNLRDYMRYRRLAFALRELRDTDKGILDIALDYGFTSHEAFTRAFKAAYGITPSSYRSHPVPVILRTAIRPFDCYLLGIGGTGMAQTNSDIKVYFVTIPAHKFLHIRNYESIGYYDFWEKQSHIPGQDCATICGLLDSIKGKLDDMGGDEADSGSGQVMAYINEPEGRICSWGIPLAEAYGVRLPADYSGEMPKQMQIMDVPEGEYIVFEHGPFDFQTENSAVEAKIEQAMKDFDYEKSGYELDKTQGRVFYFYHDCKRYWKYIRPVRKTV
;
A
#
# COMPACT_ATOMS: atom_id res chain seq x y z
N MET A 1 -26.65 -6.36 7.65
CA MET A 1 -25.67 -5.32 7.24
C MET A 1 -26.42 -4.01 7.08
N SER A 2 -25.88 -2.89 7.51
CA SER A 2 -26.51 -1.60 7.25
C SER A 2 -26.37 -1.26 5.75
N GLU A 3 -27.32 -0.51 5.18
CA GLU A 3 -27.29 -0.03 3.79
C GLU A 3 -25.97 0.71 3.47
N ILE A 4 -25.41 1.39 4.45
CA ILE A 4 -24.13 2.10 4.35
C ILE A 4 -22.98 1.12 4.08
N ASN A 5 -22.87 0.03 4.85
CA ASN A 5 -21.83 -1.00 4.66
C ASN A 5 -21.91 -1.63 3.27
N GLU A 6 -23.12 -1.94 2.79
CA GLU A 6 -23.33 -2.51 1.47
C GLU A 6 -22.75 -1.62 0.36
N TRP A 7 -22.90 -0.29 0.46
CA TRP A 7 -22.39 0.62 -0.55
C TRP A 7 -20.88 0.75 -0.54
N TYR A 8 -20.23 0.74 0.61
CA TYR A 8 -18.76 0.73 0.65
C TYR A 8 -18.19 -0.55 0.02
N MET A 9 -18.82 -1.70 0.26
CA MET A 9 -18.45 -2.96 -0.39
C MET A 9 -18.70 -2.92 -1.90
N ASN A 10 -19.84 -2.41 -2.34
CA ASN A 10 -20.17 -2.30 -3.76
C ASN A 10 -19.19 -1.40 -4.51
N ILE A 11 -18.78 -0.29 -3.92
CA ILE A 11 -17.78 0.60 -4.52
C ILE A 11 -16.40 -0.07 -4.52
N GLN A 12 -16.03 -0.83 -3.49
CA GLN A 12 -14.80 -1.61 -3.50
C GLN A 12 -14.80 -2.63 -4.65
N ASN A 13 -15.88 -3.37 -4.84
CA ASN A 13 -16.02 -4.32 -5.96
C ASN A 13 -15.89 -3.62 -7.32
N ILE A 14 -16.48 -2.42 -7.49
CA ILE A 14 -16.32 -1.62 -8.72
C ILE A 14 -14.83 -1.26 -8.94
N VAL A 15 -14.14 -0.83 -7.90
CA VAL A 15 -12.71 -0.48 -7.97
C VAL A 15 -11.87 -1.67 -8.39
N ASP A 16 -12.11 -2.83 -7.78
CA ASP A 16 -11.41 -4.07 -8.09
C ASP A 16 -11.70 -4.56 -9.53
N ASP A 17 -12.94 -4.42 -9.99
CA ASP A 17 -13.33 -4.74 -11.37
C ASP A 17 -12.65 -3.81 -12.38
N ILE A 18 -12.55 -2.51 -12.08
CA ILE A 18 -11.85 -1.55 -12.92
C ILE A 18 -10.40 -1.97 -13.11
N ASP A 19 -9.69 -2.24 -12.05
CA ASP A 19 -8.28 -2.63 -12.11
C ASP A 19 -8.10 -3.95 -12.85
N ARG A 20 -8.96 -4.94 -12.60
CA ARG A 20 -8.95 -6.23 -13.31
C ARG A 20 -9.15 -6.05 -14.81
N CYS A 21 -10.12 -5.24 -15.22
CA CYS A 21 -10.40 -4.98 -16.65
C CYS A 21 -9.24 -4.23 -17.32
N ILE A 22 -8.65 -3.24 -16.66
CA ILE A 22 -7.47 -2.52 -17.19
C ILE A 22 -6.31 -3.49 -17.42
N LYS A 23 -6.01 -4.37 -16.45
CA LYS A 23 -4.93 -5.36 -16.56
C LYS A 23 -5.15 -6.38 -17.67
N SER A 24 -6.39 -6.83 -17.84
CA SER A 24 -6.74 -7.82 -18.88
C SER A 24 -6.93 -7.23 -20.28
N GLY A 25 -6.91 -5.90 -20.42
CA GLY A 25 -7.23 -5.24 -21.70
C GLY A 25 -8.69 -5.37 -22.12
N ASP A 26 -9.61 -5.68 -21.19
CA ASP A 26 -11.01 -5.93 -21.47
C ASP A 26 -11.85 -4.64 -21.34
N ASP A 27 -11.54 -3.68 -22.21
CA ASP A 27 -12.19 -2.35 -22.21
C ASP A 27 -13.69 -2.42 -22.48
N GLU A 28 -14.18 -3.45 -23.15
CA GLU A 28 -15.62 -3.64 -23.40
C GLU A 28 -16.39 -3.87 -22.10
N LYS A 29 -15.74 -4.44 -21.08
CA LYS A 29 -16.34 -4.62 -19.75
C LYS A 29 -16.25 -3.37 -18.89
N LEU A 30 -15.38 -2.44 -19.23
CA LEU A 30 -15.13 -1.24 -18.43
C LEU A 30 -16.10 -0.11 -18.80
N THR A 31 -17.40 -0.36 -18.70
CA THR A 31 -18.46 0.62 -18.93
C THR A 31 -19.34 0.81 -17.70
N LEU A 32 -19.79 2.05 -17.48
CA LEU A 32 -20.70 2.35 -16.37
C LEU A 32 -21.96 1.47 -16.41
N GLY A 33 -22.49 1.21 -17.61
CA GLY A 33 -23.68 0.37 -17.80
C GLY A 33 -23.45 -1.07 -17.31
N ARG A 34 -22.30 -1.68 -17.59
CA ARG A 34 -21.99 -3.03 -17.11
C ARG A 34 -21.74 -3.06 -15.62
N LEU A 35 -20.97 -2.12 -15.08
CA LEU A 35 -20.72 -2.01 -13.65
C LEU A 35 -22.02 -1.78 -12.86
N SER A 36 -22.93 -0.97 -13.37
CA SER A 36 -24.23 -0.72 -12.72
C SER A 36 -25.14 -1.94 -12.81
N LYS A 37 -25.13 -2.64 -13.94
CA LYS A 37 -25.95 -3.84 -14.15
C LYS A 37 -25.56 -4.97 -13.20
N SER A 38 -24.26 -5.14 -12.93
CA SER A 38 -23.80 -6.17 -11.98
C SER A 38 -24.30 -5.94 -10.56
N LEU A 39 -24.54 -4.69 -10.18
CA LEU A 39 -25.06 -4.30 -8.87
C LEU A 39 -26.59 -4.21 -8.80
N GLY A 40 -27.29 -4.31 -9.96
CA GLY A 40 -28.76 -4.18 -10.02
C GLY A 40 -29.28 -2.75 -9.83
N TYR A 41 -28.45 -1.73 -10.01
CA TYR A 41 -28.80 -0.30 -9.86
C TYR A 41 -28.70 0.46 -11.17
N SER A 42 -29.32 1.66 -11.24
CA SER A 42 -29.18 2.54 -12.39
C SER A 42 -27.79 3.17 -12.46
N GLU A 43 -27.34 3.49 -13.68
CA GLU A 43 -26.04 4.15 -13.91
C GLU A 43 -25.91 5.48 -13.12
N TYR A 44 -27.00 6.25 -13.09
CA TYR A 44 -27.03 7.50 -12.35
C TYR A 44 -26.80 7.29 -10.86
N TYR A 45 -27.45 6.28 -10.28
CA TYR A 45 -27.36 6.02 -8.84
C TYR A 45 -25.97 5.49 -8.46
N VAL A 46 -25.43 4.57 -9.23
CA VAL A 46 -24.05 4.05 -9.02
C VAL A 46 -23.02 5.16 -9.17
N SER A 47 -23.12 5.98 -10.23
CA SER A 47 -22.20 7.11 -10.43
C SER A 47 -22.23 8.12 -9.29
N ARG A 48 -23.43 8.41 -8.78
CA ARG A 48 -23.59 9.32 -7.63
C ARG A 48 -22.97 8.71 -6.36
N LYS A 49 -23.27 7.45 -6.06
CA LYS A 49 -22.72 6.76 -4.89
C LYS A 49 -21.19 6.62 -4.97
N PHE A 50 -20.66 6.33 -6.15
CA PHE A 50 -19.23 6.32 -6.37
C PHE A 50 -18.61 7.68 -6.05
N SER A 51 -19.19 8.77 -6.55
CA SER A 51 -18.68 10.12 -6.30
C SER A 51 -18.80 10.55 -4.83
N GLU A 52 -19.88 10.18 -4.15
CA GLU A 52 -20.10 10.44 -2.72
C GLU A 52 -19.02 9.75 -1.85
N ILE A 53 -18.65 8.51 -2.18
CA ILE A 53 -17.72 7.70 -1.39
C ILE A 53 -16.25 7.95 -1.79
N SER A 54 -15.98 8.09 -3.09
CA SER A 54 -14.60 8.23 -3.61
C SER A 54 -14.09 9.67 -3.71
N GLY A 55 -14.99 10.65 -3.59
CA GLY A 55 -14.67 12.06 -3.83
C GLY A 55 -14.38 12.42 -5.30
N MET A 56 -14.61 11.49 -6.25
CA MET A 56 -14.29 11.66 -7.66
C MET A 56 -15.36 11.01 -8.55
N ASN A 57 -15.62 11.57 -9.74
CA ASN A 57 -16.50 10.87 -10.67
C ASN A 57 -15.84 9.63 -11.27
N LEU A 58 -16.65 8.61 -11.57
CA LEU A 58 -16.17 7.30 -12.00
C LEU A 58 -15.34 7.35 -13.31
N ARG A 59 -15.71 8.21 -14.25
CA ARG A 59 -14.99 8.35 -15.54
C ARG A 59 -13.58 8.88 -15.32
N ASP A 60 -13.42 9.90 -14.48
CA ASP A 60 -12.09 10.43 -14.14
C ASP A 60 -11.27 9.42 -13.35
N TYR A 61 -11.90 8.69 -12.43
CA TYR A 61 -11.24 7.60 -11.72
C TYR A 61 -10.67 6.56 -12.69
N MET A 62 -11.48 6.03 -13.60
CA MET A 62 -11.02 5.07 -14.61
C MET A 62 -9.86 5.62 -15.46
N ARG A 63 -9.97 6.90 -15.89
CA ARG A 63 -8.90 7.55 -16.68
C ARG A 63 -7.59 7.62 -15.89
N TYR A 64 -7.64 8.02 -14.63
CA TYR A 64 -6.44 8.10 -13.79
C TYR A 64 -5.86 6.72 -13.48
N ARG A 65 -6.69 5.69 -13.30
CA ARG A 65 -6.21 4.33 -13.12
C ARG A 65 -5.47 3.83 -14.37
N ARG A 66 -6.04 4.03 -15.57
CA ARG A 66 -5.36 3.72 -16.84
C ARG A 66 -4.02 4.44 -16.96
N LEU A 67 -3.96 5.72 -16.62
CA LEU A 67 -2.71 6.49 -16.64
C LEU A 67 -1.69 5.95 -15.63
N ALA A 68 -2.11 5.50 -14.46
CA ALA A 68 -1.22 4.91 -13.47
C ALA A 68 -0.60 3.58 -13.95
N PHE A 69 -1.39 2.69 -14.55
CA PHE A 69 -0.87 1.46 -15.17
C PHE A 69 0.05 1.76 -16.35
N ALA A 70 -0.36 2.67 -17.25
CA ALA A 70 0.46 3.08 -18.38
C ALA A 70 1.80 3.69 -17.95
N LEU A 71 1.83 4.46 -16.86
CA LEU A 71 3.06 5.05 -16.34
C LEU A 71 4.01 3.96 -15.82
N ARG A 72 3.49 2.93 -15.13
CA ARG A 72 4.31 1.81 -14.67
C ARG A 72 4.95 1.08 -15.85
N GLU A 73 4.16 0.75 -16.87
CA GLU A 73 4.68 0.09 -18.07
C GLU A 73 5.70 0.98 -18.81
N LEU A 74 5.44 2.29 -18.87
CA LEU A 74 6.36 3.27 -19.44
C LEU A 74 7.70 3.32 -18.67
N ARG A 75 7.67 3.18 -17.38
CA ARG A 75 8.82 3.18 -16.47
C ARG A 75 9.61 1.88 -16.54
N ASP A 76 8.92 0.74 -16.59
CA ASP A 76 9.49 -0.58 -16.31
C ASP A 76 9.83 -1.36 -17.59
N THR A 77 9.34 -0.91 -18.76
CA THR A 77 9.55 -1.57 -20.05
C THR A 77 10.05 -0.62 -21.13
N ASP A 78 10.59 -1.19 -22.22
CA ASP A 78 11.00 -0.45 -23.43
C ASP A 78 9.90 -0.39 -24.50
N LYS A 79 8.66 -0.80 -24.18
CA LYS A 79 7.53 -0.79 -25.09
C LYS A 79 7.24 0.58 -25.66
N GLY A 80 6.85 0.67 -26.95
CA GLY A 80 6.56 1.92 -27.62
C GLY A 80 5.50 2.76 -26.90
N ILE A 81 5.71 4.09 -26.82
CA ILE A 81 4.73 4.98 -26.13
C ILE A 81 3.35 4.89 -26.78
N LEU A 82 3.30 4.73 -28.12
CA LEU A 82 2.04 4.57 -28.83
C LEU A 82 1.36 3.23 -28.48
N ASP A 83 2.14 2.16 -28.38
CA ASP A 83 1.60 0.84 -28.03
C ASP A 83 1.03 0.85 -26.61
N ILE A 84 1.76 1.44 -25.67
CA ILE A 84 1.27 1.66 -24.30
C ILE A 84 -0.03 2.49 -24.31
N ALA A 85 -0.08 3.57 -25.09
CA ALA A 85 -1.29 4.39 -25.19
C ALA A 85 -2.51 3.58 -25.67
N LEU A 86 -2.33 2.75 -26.70
CA LEU A 86 -3.40 1.93 -27.26
C LEU A 86 -3.84 0.85 -26.28
N ASP A 87 -2.92 0.17 -25.62
CA ASP A 87 -3.22 -0.90 -24.65
C ASP A 87 -4.03 -0.38 -23.44
N TYR A 88 -3.81 0.87 -23.06
CA TYR A 88 -4.56 1.49 -21.97
C TYR A 88 -5.76 2.34 -22.45
N GLY A 89 -6.26 2.06 -23.68
CA GLY A 89 -7.52 2.61 -24.19
C GLY A 89 -7.46 4.08 -24.60
N PHE A 90 -6.28 4.61 -24.92
CA PHE A 90 -6.16 5.94 -25.53
C PHE A 90 -6.20 5.82 -27.06
N THR A 91 -6.92 6.71 -27.70
CA THR A 91 -7.16 6.66 -29.17
C THR A 91 -5.97 7.07 -30.00
N SER A 92 -4.99 7.75 -29.42
CA SER A 92 -3.76 8.18 -30.12
C SER A 92 -2.66 8.55 -29.13
N HIS A 93 -1.43 8.63 -29.65
CA HIS A 93 -0.26 9.14 -28.90
C HIS A 93 -0.48 10.55 -28.35
N GLU A 94 -1.13 11.42 -29.13
CA GLU A 94 -1.40 12.82 -28.72
C GLU A 94 -2.44 12.88 -27.59
N ALA A 95 -3.49 12.05 -27.68
CA ALA A 95 -4.51 11.96 -26.64
C ALA A 95 -3.91 11.46 -25.32
N PHE A 96 -3.07 10.45 -25.38
CA PHE A 96 -2.30 9.94 -24.23
C PHE A 96 -1.36 11.00 -23.66
N THR A 97 -0.54 11.63 -24.52
CA THR A 97 0.43 12.65 -24.09
C THR A 97 -0.25 13.82 -23.40
N ARG A 98 -1.40 14.30 -23.92
CA ARG A 98 -2.17 15.37 -23.26
C ARG A 98 -2.71 14.94 -21.90
N ALA A 99 -3.30 13.75 -21.82
CA ALA A 99 -3.86 13.22 -20.57
C ALA A 99 -2.77 12.99 -19.52
N PHE A 100 -1.65 12.41 -19.92
CA PHE A 100 -0.50 12.13 -19.06
C PHE A 100 0.12 13.44 -18.54
N LYS A 101 0.36 14.41 -19.42
CA LYS A 101 0.89 15.73 -19.01
C LYS A 101 -0.06 16.49 -18.10
N ALA A 102 -1.36 16.41 -18.35
CA ALA A 102 -2.38 17.03 -17.50
C ALA A 102 -2.42 16.38 -16.10
N ALA A 103 -2.17 15.06 -16.00
CA ALA A 103 -2.18 14.34 -14.74
C ALA A 103 -0.89 14.49 -13.93
N TYR A 104 0.28 14.50 -14.60
CA TYR A 104 1.58 14.41 -13.95
C TYR A 104 2.51 15.60 -14.21
N GLY A 105 2.11 16.57 -15.00
CA GLY A 105 2.92 17.76 -15.31
C GLY A 105 4.07 17.53 -16.29
N ILE A 106 4.36 16.30 -16.68
CA ILE A 106 5.47 15.88 -17.54
C ILE A 106 4.94 15.05 -18.71
N THR A 107 5.65 15.04 -19.85
CA THR A 107 5.28 14.19 -20.98
C THR A 107 5.74 12.74 -20.79
N PRO A 108 5.09 11.75 -21.45
CA PRO A 108 5.54 10.36 -21.40
C PRO A 108 7.00 10.16 -21.80
N SER A 109 7.44 10.83 -22.87
CA SER A 109 8.84 10.75 -23.35
C SER A 109 9.83 11.31 -22.34
N SER A 110 9.51 12.48 -21.75
CA SER A 110 10.38 13.09 -20.73
C SER A 110 10.44 12.22 -19.47
N TYR A 111 9.29 11.65 -19.06
CA TYR A 111 9.24 10.75 -17.92
C TYR A 111 10.06 9.49 -18.14
N ARG A 112 10.00 8.86 -19.32
CA ARG A 112 10.83 7.69 -19.67
C ARG A 112 12.32 8.01 -19.61
N SER A 113 12.73 9.16 -20.14
CA SER A 113 14.15 9.56 -20.15
C SER A 113 14.67 9.91 -18.76
N HIS A 114 13.84 10.53 -17.95
CA HIS A 114 14.18 11.00 -16.60
C HIS A 114 12.99 10.75 -15.68
N PRO A 115 12.84 9.52 -15.13
CA PRO A 115 11.78 9.22 -14.20
C PRO A 115 11.89 10.04 -12.92
N VAL A 116 10.83 10.78 -12.60
CA VAL A 116 10.71 11.59 -11.38
C VAL A 116 9.52 11.08 -10.55
N PRO A 117 9.53 11.24 -9.21
CA PRO A 117 8.38 10.92 -8.39
C PRO A 117 7.16 11.75 -8.80
N VAL A 118 6.04 11.08 -9.04
CA VAL A 118 4.75 11.68 -9.38
C VAL A 118 3.62 11.06 -8.55
N ILE A 119 2.56 11.79 -8.31
CA ILE A 119 1.41 11.28 -7.55
C ILE A 119 0.56 10.42 -8.48
N LEU A 120 0.73 9.09 -8.40
CA LEU A 120 -0.14 8.16 -9.07
C LEU A 120 -1.51 8.07 -8.36
N ARG A 121 -2.57 7.90 -9.12
CA ARG A 121 -3.86 7.50 -8.55
C ARG A 121 -3.80 6.02 -8.22
N THR A 122 -3.54 5.71 -6.96
CA THR A 122 -3.65 4.34 -6.44
C THR A 122 -5.10 3.86 -6.42
N ALA A 123 -5.33 2.56 -6.30
CA ALA A 123 -6.68 2.06 -6.06
C ALA A 123 -7.19 2.59 -4.72
N ILE A 124 -8.37 3.21 -4.72
CA ILE A 124 -9.01 3.58 -3.47
C ILE A 124 -9.50 2.33 -2.74
N ARG A 125 -9.58 2.40 -1.41
CA ARG A 125 -10.07 1.32 -0.55
C ARG A 125 -11.25 1.80 0.29
N PRO A 126 -12.44 1.97 -0.31
CA PRO A 126 -13.59 2.55 0.38
C PRO A 126 -14.04 1.71 1.56
N PHE A 127 -13.95 0.38 1.45
CA PHE A 127 -14.36 -0.53 2.53
C PHE A 127 -13.43 -0.44 3.73
N ASP A 128 -12.13 -0.29 3.51
CA ASP A 128 -11.16 -0.07 4.58
C ASP A 128 -11.50 1.21 5.34
N CYS A 129 -11.75 2.31 4.63
CA CYS A 129 -12.14 3.58 5.25
C CYS A 129 -13.43 3.44 6.08
N TYR A 130 -14.39 2.62 5.65
CA TYR A 130 -15.62 2.34 6.40
C TYR A 130 -15.34 1.57 7.70
N LEU A 131 -14.53 0.50 7.64
CA LEU A 131 -14.17 -0.28 8.83
C LEU A 131 -13.46 0.56 9.89
N LEU A 132 -12.72 1.59 9.47
CA LEU A 132 -12.05 2.54 10.36
C LEU A 132 -13.02 3.37 11.20
N GLY A 133 -14.11 3.81 10.57
CA GLY A 133 -15.13 4.66 11.21
C GLY A 133 -15.97 3.92 12.25
N ILE A 134 -16.02 2.59 12.22
CA ILE A 134 -16.90 1.81 13.11
C ILE A 134 -16.19 1.09 14.26
N GLY A 135 -14.86 1.17 14.37
CA GLY A 135 -14.08 0.55 15.46
C GLY A 135 -14.38 -0.95 15.60
N GLY A 136 -13.70 -1.77 14.83
CA GLY A 136 -13.97 -3.21 14.79
C GLY A 136 -13.80 -3.91 16.13
N THR A 137 -14.88 -4.48 16.64
CA THR A 137 -14.85 -5.45 17.73
C THR A 137 -15.28 -6.80 17.19
N GLY A 138 -14.32 -7.69 16.96
CA GLY A 138 -14.55 -9.09 16.60
C GLY A 138 -13.81 -10.03 17.52
N MET A 139 -14.50 -11.08 18.01
CA MET A 139 -13.94 -12.05 18.95
C MET A 139 -13.00 -13.04 18.27
N ALA A 140 -11.89 -13.32 18.94
CA ALA A 140 -10.86 -14.27 18.53
C ALA A 140 -11.29 -15.74 18.69
N GLN A 141 -10.98 -16.56 17.69
CA GLN A 141 -10.81 -18.01 17.85
C GLN A 141 -9.35 -18.37 17.51
N THR A 142 -8.75 -19.17 18.39
CA THR A 142 -7.37 -19.66 18.27
C THR A 142 -7.26 -20.77 17.24
N ASN A 143 -6.30 -20.68 16.29
CA ASN A 143 -5.78 -21.83 15.57
C ASN A 143 -4.37 -21.60 14.97
N SER A 144 -3.66 -22.67 14.73
CA SER A 144 -2.22 -22.87 14.52
C SER A 144 -1.64 -22.38 13.18
N ASP A 145 -2.17 -21.33 12.57
CA ASP A 145 -1.84 -20.98 11.18
C ASP A 145 -0.79 -19.89 11.04
N ILE A 146 -0.17 -19.47 12.15
CA ILE A 146 0.89 -18.45 12.11
C ILE A 146 2.23 -19.13 11.82
N LYS A 147 2.85 -18.75 10.71
CA LYS A 147 4.23 -19.12 10.39
C LYS A 147 5.18 -18.21 11.15
N VAL A 148 6.16 -18.82 11.85
CA VAL A 148 7.22 -18.10 12.54
C VAL A 148 8.57 -18.60 12.03
N TYR A 149 9.39 -17.68 11.52
CA TYR A 149 10.69 -18.00 10.94
C TYR A 149 11.66 -16.83 11.01
N PHE A 150 12.96 -17.11 10.83
CA PHE A 150 14.01 -16.11 10.81
C PHE A 150 14.49 -15.83 9.40
N VAL A 151 14.84 -14.56 9.13
CA VAL A 151 15.40 -14.10 7.85
C VAL A 151 16.53 -13.10 8.10
N THR A 152 17.51 -13.10 7.22
CA THR A 152 18.49 -12.00 7.14
C THR A 152 17.99 -10.99 6.10
N ILE A 153 17.83 -9.74 6.50
CA ILE A 153 17.49 -8.65 5.57
C ILE A 153 18.77 -7.88 5.27
N PRO A 154 19.20 -7.82 3.99
CA PRO A 154 20.39 -7.06 3.60
C PRO A 154 20.28 -5.57 3.94
N ALA A 155 21.42 -4.89 4.02
CA ALA A 155 21.46 -3.44 4.15
C ALA A 155 20.65 -2.78 3.02
N HIS A 156 19.86 -1.78 3.37
CA HIS A 156 18.95 -1.11 2.44
C HIS A 156 18.67 0.32 2.90
N LYS A 157 18.05 1.11 2.03
CA LYS A 157 17.50 2.41 2.40
C LYS A 157 16.01 2.28 2.66
N PHE A 158 15.51 3.06 3.62
CA PHE A 158 14.09 3.18 3.89
C PHE A 158 13.64 4.60 3.61
N LEU A 159 12.85 4.78 2.55
CA LEU A 159 12.25 6.05 2.16
C LEU A 159 10.85 6.13 2.77
N HIS A 160 10.58 7.14 3.60
CA HIS A 160 9.38 7.16 4.43
C HIS A 160 8.95 8.58 4.85
N ILE A 161 7.71 8.67 5.29
CA ILE A 161 7.23 9.70 6.21
C ILE A 161 7.13 9.11 7.61
N ARG A 162 7.18 9.94 8.67
CA ARG A 162 7.10 9.45 10.06
C ARG A 162 6.23 10.34 10.95
N ASN A 163 5.73 9.73 12.02
CA ASN A 163 4.98 10.40 13.07
C ASN A 163 5.40 9.86 14.44
N TYR A 164 5.65 10.78 15.39
CA TYR A 164 6.11 10.43 16.74
C TYR A 164 4.96 10.25 17.74
N GLU A 165 3.76 10.71 17.40
CA GLU A 165 2.62 10.77 18.31
C GLU A 165 1.51 9.77 17.94
N SER A 166 1.58 9.14 16.77
CA SER A 166 0.53 8.23 16.32
C SER A 166 0.52 6.92 17.11
N ILE A 167 -0.66 6.31 17.16
CA ILE A 167 -0.94 5.08 17.91
C ILE A 167 -1.54 3.99 17.03
N GLY A 168 -0.97 3.78 15.85
CA GLY A 168 -1.41 2.78 14.89
C GLY A 168 -1.77 3.38 13.55
N TYR A 169 -2.01 2.50 12.58
CA TYR A 169 -2.14 2.81 11.16
C TYR A 169 -3.15 3.94 10.88
N TYR A 170 -4.27 3.95 11.59
CA TYR A 170 -5.37 4.89 11.34
C TYR A 170 -5.12 6.26 11.90
N ASP A 171 -4.70 6.30 13.16
CA ASP A 171 -4.30 7.53 13.82
C ASP A 171 -3.09 8.16 13.11
N PHE A 172 -2.17 7.33 12.58
CA PHE A 172 -1.07 7.79 11.73
C PHE A 172 -1.61 8.56 10.52
N TRP A 173 -2.50 7.97 9.74
CA TRP A 173 -3.02 8.62 8.54
C TRP A 173 -3.94 9.80 8.84
N GLU A 174 -4.69 9.76 9.93
CA GLU A 174 -5.45 10.92 10.40
C GLU A 174 -4.52 12.09 10.67
N LYS A 175 -3.48 11.90 11.48
CA LYS A 175 -2.50 12.95 11.78
C LYS A 175 -1.74 13.44 10.57
N GLN A 176 -1.30 12.53 9.71
CA GLN A 176 -0.59 12.88 8.47
C GLN A 176 -1.46 13.69 7.50
N SER A 177 -2.76 13.45 7.45
CA SER A 177 -3.68 14.18 6.58
C SER A 177 -3.76 15.68 6.90
N HIS A 178 -3.40 16.09 8.11
CA HIS A 178 -3.32 17.49 8.53
C HIS A 178 -2.03 18.18 8.07
N ILE A 179 -1.05 17.43 7.55
CA ILE A 179 0.20 17.98 7.04
C ILE A 179 0.08 18.12 5.51
N PRO A 180 0.22 19.32 4.94
CA PRO A 180 0.07 19.53 3.51
C PRO A 180 0.95 18.60 2.67
N GLY A 181 0.32 17.82 1.76
CA GLY A 181 0.99 16.87 0.88
C GLY A 181 1.43 15.57 1.53
N GLN A 182 0.98 15.27 2.75
CA GLN A 182 1.25 14.02 3.44
C GLN A 182 0.00 13.15 3.66
N ASP A 183 -1.10 13.45 3.01
CA ASP A 183 -2.27 12.57 3.02
C ASP A 183 -1.97 11.22 2.33
N CYS A 184 -2.74 10.20 2.68
CA CYS A 184 -2.53 8.84 2.22
C CYS A 184 -2.48 8.74 0.68
N ALA A 185 -3.40 9.39 -0.02
CA ALA A 185 -3.46 9.31 -1.49
C ALA A 185 -2.22 9.92 -2.16
N THR A 186 -1.74 11.04 -1.63
CA THR A 186 -0.53 11.71 -2.12
C THR A 186 0.71 10.86 -1.87
N ILE A 187 0.91 10.40 -0.63
CA ILE A 187 2.09 9.61 -0.25
C ILE A 187 2.12 8.27 -0.97
N CYS A 188 1.02 7.52 -0.97
CA CYS A 188 0.94 6.25 -1.68
C CYS A 188 1.20 6.42 -3.18
N GLY A 189 0.67 7.47 -3.80
CA GLY A 189 0.93 7.78 -5.20
C GLY A 189 2.39 8.10 -5.51
N LEU A 190 3.05 8.87 -4.64
CA LEU A 190 4.48 9.16 -4.77
C LEU A 190 5.33 7.89 -4.63
N LEU A 191 5.09 7.08 -3.59
CA LEU A 191 5.80 5.83 -3.37
C LEU A 191 5.63 4.85 -4.53
N ASP A 192 4.42 4.76 -5.08
CA ASP A 192 4.13 3.89 -6.24
C ASP A 192 4.91 4.30 -7.50
N SER A 193 5.20 5.58 -7.66
CA SER A 193 5.92 6.09 -8.82
C SER A 193 7.42 5.78 -8.80
N ILE A 194 8.00 5.44 -7.65
CA ILE A 194 9.43 5.22 -7.50
C ILE A 194 9.84 3.92 -8.17
N LYS A 195 10.90 3.97 -8.99
CA LYS A 195 11.50 2.81 -9.63
C LYS A 195 12.51 2.14 -8.69
N GLY A 196 12.61 0.80 -8.79
CA GLY A 196 13.65 0.04 -8.09
C GLY A 196 13.35 -0.20 -6.62
N LYS A 197 12.09 -0.11 -6.20
CA LYS A 197 11.69 -0.54 -4.85
C LYS A 197 12.04 -2.01 -4.64
N LEU A 198 12.53 -2.34 -3.47
CA LEU A 198 12.71 -3.72 -3.05
C LEU A 198 11.31 -4.32 -2.81
N ASP A 199 11.05 -5.45 -3.45
CA ASP A 199 9.90 -6.25 -3.10
C ASP A 199 10.19 -6.94 -1.76
N ASP A 200 9.21 -6.93 -0.91
CA ASP A 200 9.33 -7.52 0.40
C ASP A 200 9.33 -9.04 0.39
N MET A 201 9.07 -9.73 -0.68
CA MET A 201 9.11 -11.20 -0.78
C MET A 201 8.61 -11.76 -2.13
N GLY A 202 8.82 -11.06 -3.22
CA GLY A 202 8.50 -11.57 -4.56
C GLY A 202 7.00 -11.70 -4.83
N GLY A 203 6.20 -10.88 -4.19
CA GLY A 203 4.77 -10.80 -4.49
C GLY A 203 4.53 -10.10 -5.82
N ASP A 204 3.52 -10.55 -6.55
CA ASP A 204 3.08 -9.90 -7.77
C ASP A 204 2.76 -8.43 -7.49
N GLU A 205 3.38 -7.55 -8.22
CA GLU A 205 3.12 -6.10 -8.21
C GLU A 205 1.71 -5.75 -8.74
N ALA A 206 0.85 -6.73 -8.77
CA ALA A 206 -0.42 -6.65 -9.46
C ALA A 206 -1.28 -5.50 -8.98
N ASP A 207 -1.15 -5.12 -7.71
CA ASP A 207 -1.95 -4.05 -7.15
C ASP A 207 -1.09 -2.86 -6.72
N SER A 208 -1.65 -1.68 -6.82
CA SER A 208 -1.07 -0.44 -6.35
C SER A 208 -0.56 -0.59 -4.92
N GLY A 209 0.65 -0.13 -4.66
CA GLY A 209 1.22 -0.12 -3.33
C GLY A 209 2.07 -1.33 -2.97
N SER A 210 2.42 -2.20 -3.94
CA SER A 210 3.40 -3.26 -3.68
C SER A 210 4.71 -2.69 -3.14
N GLY A 211 5.25 -3.33 -2.12
CA GLY A 211 6.43 -2.85 -1.41
C GLY A 211 6.20 -1.69 -0.43
N GLN A 212 5.01 -1.11 -0.39
CA GLN A 212 4.68 -0.11 0.64
C GLN A 212 4.44 -0.81 1.98
N VAL A 213 4.98 -0.21 3.03
CA VAL A 213 5.02 -0.84 4.35
C VAL A 213 4.81 0.17 5.46
N MET A 214 4.00 -0.20 6.45
CA MET A 214 4.00 0.45 7.75
C MET A 214 5.23 -0.01 8.52
N ALA A 215 5.90 0.91 9.18
CA ALA A 215 7.11 0.60 9.92
C ALA A 215 7.13 1.31 11.27
N TYR A 216 7.93 0.77 12.18
CA TYR A 216 8.18 1.35 13.49
C TYR A 216 9.68 1.49 13.65
N ILE A 217 10.15 2.73 13.71
CA ILE A 217 11.57 3.04 13.82
C ILE A 217 11.91 3.25 15.30
N ASN A 218 12.89 2.50 15.80
CA ASN A 218 13.36 2.70 17.17
C ASN A 218 14.12 4.02 17.27
N GLU A 219 13.45 5.03 17.82
CA GLU A 219 13.99 6.37 18.00
C GLU A 219 13.69 6.92 19.40
N PRO A 220 14.65 7.58 20.06
CA PRO A 220 14.50 8.09 21.44
C PRO A 220 13.34 9.07 21.62
N GLU A 221 13.00 9.83 20.58
CA GLU A 221 11.90 10.79 20.57
C GLU A 221 10.53 10.13 20.36
N GLY A 222 10.54 8.82 20.02
CA GLY A 222 9.35 8.05 19.75
C GLY A 222 8.53 7.77 21.02
N ARG A 223 7.26 7.46 20.81
CA ARG A 223 6.36 7.03 21.89
C ARG A 223 6.76 5.63 22.36
N ILE A 224 6.79 5.41 23.67
CA ILE A 224 7.03 4.08 24.24
C ILE A 224 5.87 3.15 23.88
N CYS A 225 6.14 2.10 23.10
CA CYS A 225 5.16 1.09 22.74
C CYS A 225 5.00 0.01 23.83
N SER A 226 4.05 -0.90 23.64
CA SER A 226 3.80 -2.01 24.58
C SER A 226 5.00 -2.97 24.77
N TRP A 227 5.98 -2.93 23.87
CA TRP A 227 7.22 -3.72 23.98
C TRP A 227 8.34 -3.01 24.77
N GLY A 228 8.05 -1.83 25.31
CA GLY A 228 9.03 -1.03 26.09
C GLY A 228 10.11 -0.37 25.23
N ILE A 229 9.84 -0.16 23.94
CA ILE A 229 10.77 0.47 22.98
C ILE A 229 10.16 1.81 22.54
N PRO A 230 10.97 2.89 22.47
CA PRO A 230 10.52 4.15 21.89
C PRO A 230 10.46 4.00 20.37
N LEU A 231 9.28 4.16 19.78
CA LEU A 231 9.04 3.98 18.36
C LEU A 231 8.39 5.21 17.75
N ALA A 232 8.93 5.65 16.60
CA ALA A 232 8.25 6.50 15.66
C ALA A 232 7.54 5.63 14.63
N GLU A 233 6.25 5.88 14.37
CA GLU A 233 5.53 5.21 13.30
C GLU A 233 5.92 5.84 11.96
N ALA A 234 6.08 5.01 10.93
CA ALA A 234 6.51 5.43 9.61
C ALA A 234 5.77 4.66 8.52
N TYR A 235 5.62 5.29 7.36
CA TYR A 235 5.07 4.64 6.17
C TYR A 235 5.96 4.92 4.97
N GLY A 236 6.34 3.88 4.22
CA GLY A 236 7.31 4.05 3.15
C GLY A 236 7.58 2.81 2.33
N VAL A 237 8.75 2.80 1.67
CA VAL A 237 9.24 1.69 0.84
C VAL A 237 10.70 1.42 1.13
N ARG A 238 11.11 0.16 1.00
CA ARG A 238 12.51 -0.22 1.01
C ARG A 238 13.13 -0.04 -0.37
N LEU A 239 14.35 0.46 -0.41
CA LEU A 239 15.12 0.73 -1.62
C LEU A 239 16.50 0.06 -1.52
N PRO A 240 17.16 -0.27 -2.63
CA PRO A 240 18.54 -0.76 -2.61
C PRO A 240 19.47 0.18 -1.84
N ALA A 241 20.51 -0.36 -1.20
CA ALA A 241 21.46 0.42 -0.42
C ALA A 241 22.20 1.50 -1.25
N ASP A 242 22.38 1.25 -2.55
CA ASP A 242 23.00 2.15 -3.51
C ASP A 242 22.00 3.07 -4.24
N TYR A 243 20.74 3.10 -3.81
CA TYR A 243 19.73 3.97 -4.42
C TYR A 243 20.17 5.43 -4.45
N SER A 244 20.14 6.01 -5.64
CA SER A 244 20.53 7.40 -5.93
C SER A 244 19.48 8.20 -6.72
N GLY A 245 18.25 7.64 -6.81
CA GLY A 245 17.14 8.31 -7.50
C GLY A 245 16.60 9.52 -6.75
N GLU A 246 15.74 10.29 -7.42
CA GLU A 246 15.09 11.44 -6.82
C GLU A 246 14.17 11.04 -5.67
N MET A 247 14.15 11.90 -4.66
CA MET A 247 13.34 11.71 -3.45
C MET A 247 12.22 12.76 -3.38
N PRO A 248 10.98 12.36 -3.07
CA PRO A 248 9.91 13.32 -2.82
C PRO A 248 10.24 14.26 -1.66
N LYS A 249 9.92 15.53 -1.81
CA LYS A 249 10.22 16.56 -0.78
C LYS A 249 9.56 16.31 0.57
N GLN A 250 8.45 15.57 0.58
CA GLN A 250 7.68 15.23 1.76
C GLN A 250 8.32 14.11 2.59
N MET A 251 9.28 13.41 2.03
CA MET A 251 9.82 12.16 2.59
C MET A 251 11.25 12.32 3.09
N GLN A 252 11.62 11.38 3.93
CA GLN A 252 12.96 11.22 4.45
C GLN A 252 13.51 9.87 4.01
N ILE A 253 14.82 9.74 3.93
CA ILE A 253 15.50 8.49 3.66
C ILE A 253 16.50 8.20 4.77
N MET A 254 16.56 6.95 5.21
CA MET A 254 17.54 6.49 6.19
C MET A 254 18.22 5.21 5.73
N ASP A 255 19.46 5.01 6.13
CA ASP A 255 20.16 3.76 5.92
C ASP A 255 19.78 2.76 7.02
N VAL A 256 19.38 1.57 6.61
CA VAL A 256 19.07 0.46 7.51
C VAL A 256 20.14 -0.60 7.30
N PRO A 257 20.98 -0.89 8.34
CA PRO A 257 22.03 -1.90 8.21
C PRO A 257 21.46 -3.29 8.09
N GLU A 258 22.21 -4.19 7.49
CA GLU A 258 21.89 -5.63 7.49
C GLU A 258 21.60 -6.13 8.90
N GLY A 259 20.68 -7.06 9.02
CA GLY A 259 20.32 -7.65 10.30
C GLY A 259 19.49 -8.91 10.19
N GLU A 260 19.42 -9.64 11.30
CA GLU A 260 18.53 -10.78 11.46
C GLU A 260 17.15 -10.29 11.96
N TYR A 261 16.12 -10.94 11.47
CA TYR A 261 14.73 -10.61 11.80
C TYR A 261 13.93 -11.88 12.04
N ILE A 262 13.00 -11.82 12.98
CA ILE A 262 11.95 -12.83 13.15
C ILE A 262 10.69 -12.35 12.44
N VAL A 263 10.06 -13.25 11.72
CA VAL A 263 8.83 -13.01 10.95
C VAL A 263 7.68 -13.77 11.56
N PHE A 264 6.55 -13.09 11.76
CA PHE A 264 5.26 -13.68 12.11
C PHE A 264 4.33 -13.44 10.94
N GLU A 265 3.85 -14.49 10.29
CA GLU A 265 3.10 -14.39 9.04
C GLU A 265 1.84 -15.24 9.09
N HIS A 266 0.74 -14.66 8.61
CA HIS A 266 -0.51 -15.36 8.30
C HIS A 266 -1.00 -14.92 6.93
N GLY A 267 -1.58 -15.83 6.19
CA GLY A 267 -2.30 -15.45 4.97
C GLY A 267 -2.23 -16.48 3.85
N PRO A 268 -2.94 -16.28 2.76
CA PRO A 268 -3.92 -15.20 2.55
C PRO A 268 -5.16 -15.34 3.45
N PHE A 269 -6.00 -14.29 3.52
CA PHE A 269 -7.20 -14.28 4.36
C PHE A 269 -8.31 -13.38 3.76
N ASP A 270 -9.54 -13.63 4.15
CA ASP A 270 -10.68 -12.78 3.76
C ASP A 270 -10.69 -11.51 4.62
N PHE A 271 -10.35 -10.37 4.01
CA PHE A 271 -10.29 -9.09 4.70
C PHE A 271 -11.61 -8.70 5.39
N GLN A 272 -12.74 -9.02 4.78
CA GLN A 272 -14.05 -8.62 5.28
C GLN A 272 -14.49 -9.40 6.54
N THR A 273 -14.08 -10.66 6.62
CA THR A 273 -14.56 -11.58 7.67
C THR A 273 -13.48 -12.01 8.65
N GLU A 274 -12.20 -11.98 8.26
CA GLU A 274 -11.10 -12.58 9.04
C GLU A 274 -10.10 -11.57 9.59
N ASN A 275 -10.11 -10.31 9.11
CA ASN A 275 -9.07 -9.32 9.42
C ASN A 275 -8.75 -9.21 10.92
N SER A 276 -9.76 -8.98 11.75
CA SER A 276 -9.58 -8.83 13.20
C SER A 276 -9.13 -10.13 13.89
N ALA A 277 -9.56 -11.29 13.37
CA ALA A 277 -9.15 -12.58 13.90
C ALA A 277 -7.69 -12.88 13.57
N VAL A 278 -7.23 -12.54 12.36
CA VAL A 278 -5.83 -12.68 11.93
C VAL A 278 -4.92 -11.77 12.76
N GLU A 279 -5.32 -10.52 12.96
CA GLU A 279 -4.60 -9.57 13.82
C GLU A 279 -4.39 -10.14 15.24
N ALA A 280 -5.47 -10.57 15.88
CA ALA A 280 -5.41 -11.14 17.23
C ALA A 280 -4.54 -12.40 17.30
N LYS A 281 -4.58 -13.28 16.30
CA LYS A 281 -3.75 -14.48 16.23
C LYS A 281 -2.26 -14.14 16.14
N ILE A 282 -1.88 -13.20 15.28
CA ILE A 282 -0.49 -12.78 15.13
C ILE A 282 0.01 -12.08 16.39
N GLU A 283 -0.78 -11.19 16.98
CA GLU A 283 -0.42 -10.55 18.24
C GLU A 283 -0.19 -11.57 19.36
N GLN A 284 -1.06 -12.58 19.44
CA GLN A 284 -0.91 -13.65 20.42
C GLN A 284 0.38 -14.46 20.16
N ALA A 285 0.65 -14.82 18.90
CA ALA A 285 1.87 -15.53 18.54
C ALA A 285 3.15 -14.73 18.90
N MET A 286 3.12 -13.39 18.69
CA MET A 286 4.23 -12.52 19.10
C MET A 286 4.42 -12.43 20.61
N LYS A 287 3.33 -12.52 21.40
CA LYS A 287 3.38 -12.53 22.87
C LYS A 287 3.88 -13.86 23.41
N ASP A 288 3.45 -14.96 22.80
CA ASP A 288 3.78 -16.32 23.26
C ASP A 288 5.16 -16.80 22.80
N PHE A 289 5.81 -16.06 21.89
CA PHE A 289 7.11 -16.47 21.36
C PHE A 289 8.18 -16.39 22.43
N ASP A 290 8.83 -17.52 22.68
CA ASP A 290 9.88 -17.68 23.68
C ASP A 290 11.25 -17.31 23.09
N TYR A 291 11.61 -16.04 23.23
CA TYR A 291 12.88 -15.51 22.75
C TYR A 291 14.08 -16.21 23.41
N GLU A 292 14.00 -16.52 24.73
CA GLU A 292 15.11 -17.14 25.46
C GLU A 292 15.46 -18.54 24.88
N LYS A 293 14.43 -19.36 24.65
CA LYS A 293 14.64 -20.69 24.03
C LYS A 293 15.10 -20.63 22.58
N SER A 294 14.76 -19.55 21.87
CA SER A 294 15.18 -19.38 20.47
C SER A 294 16.66 -19.05 20.32
N GLY A 295 17.33 -18.60 21.37
CA GLY A 295 18.70 -18.07 21.33
C GLY A 295 18.80 -16.66 20.73
N TYR A 296 17.68 -15.96 20.65
CA TYR A 296 17.60 -14.59 20.15
C TYR A 296 16.93 -13.66 21.15
N GLU A 297 17.17 -12.37 21.01
CA GLU A 297 16.42 -11.30 21.67
C GLU A 297 16.05 -10.22 20.65
N LEU A 298 15.06 -9.37 20.97
CA LEU A 298 14.74 -8.22 20.14
C LEU A 298 15.94 -7.28 20.06
N ASP A 299 16.33 -6.91 18.84
CA ASP A 299 17.36 -5.88 18.64
C ASP A 299 16.76 -4.50 18.88
N LYS A 300 17.03 -3.97 20.08
CA LYS A 300 16.57 -2.66 20.53
C LYS A 300 17.57 -1.53 20.24
N THR A 301 18.49 -1.76 19.31
CA THR A 301 19.45 -0.72 18.88
C THR A 301 18.71 0.44 18.22
N GLN A 302 19.11 1.66 18.51
CA GLN A 302 18.55 2.85 17.89
C GLN A 302 18.67 2.77 16.35
N GLY A 303 17.62 3.20 15.64
CA GLY A 303 17.57 3.15 14.18
C GLY A 303 17.17 1.80 13.59
N ARG A 304 16.95 0.76 14.40
CA ARG A 304 16.36 -0.48 13.92
C ARG A 304 14.91 -0.26 13.53
N VAL A 305 14.50 -0.92 12.43
CA VAL A 305 13.18 -0.78 11.83
C VAL A 305 12.41 -2.09 11.93
N PHE A 306 11.20 -2.02 12.44
CA PHE A 306 10.23 -3.09 12.50
C PHE A 306 9.27 -2.88 11.34
N TYR A 307 9.00 -3.89 10.52
CA TYR A 307 8.12 -3.77 9.36
C TYR A 307 6.80 -4.49 9.59
N PHE A 308 5.73 -3.87 9.09
CA PHE A 308 4.39 -4.45 9.11
C PHE A 308 3.79 -4.38 7.70
N TYR A 309 3.59 -5.54 7.11
CA TYR A 309 2.95 -5.69 5.80
C TYR A 309 1.54 -6.23 5.97
N HIS A 310 0.59 -5.58 5.32
CA HIS A 310 -0.81 -5.99 5.30
C HIS A 310 -1.30 -6.04 3.85
N ASP A 311 -1.41 -7.25 3.33
CA ASP A 311 -1.99 -7.54 2.03
C ASP A 311 -2.83 -8.82 2.15
N CYS A 312 -4.15 -8.67 2.24
CA CYS A 312 -5.07 -9.79 2.49
C CYS A 312 -5.03 -10.88 1.41
N LYS A 313 -4.60 -10.55 0.18
CA LYS A 313 -4.42 -11.53 -0.90
C LYS A 313 -3.16 -12.37 -0.74
N ARG A 314 -2.21 -11.92 0.06
CA ARG A 314 -0.92 -12.57 0.30
C ARG A 314 -0.72 -12.92 1.76
N TYR A 315 -0.66 -11.92 2.64
CA TYR A 315 -0.32 -12.13 4.05
C TYR A 315 -0.61 -10.90 4.93
N TRP A 316 -0.70 -11.15 6.21
CA TRP A 316 -0.44 -10.23 7.32
C TRP A 316 0.91 -10.60 7.91
N LYS A 317 1.88 -9.69 7.96
CA LYS A 317 3.24 -10.01 8.32
C LYS A 317 3.87 -8.95 9.22
N TYR A 318 4.32 -9.35 10.38
CA TYR A 318 5.22 -8.57 11.22
C TYR A 318 6.64 -9.08 11.10
N ILE A 319 7.60 -8.18 10.89
CA ILE A 319 9.03 -8.45 10.76
C ILE A 319 9.75 -7.64 11.83
N ARG A 320 10.34 -8.31 12.82
CA ARG A 320 10.93 -7.70 14.00
C ARG A 320 12.43 -7.95 14.03
N PRO A 321 13.29 -6.91 14.18
CA PRO A 321 14.73 -7.09 14.25
C PRO A 321 15.11 -7.88 15.52
N VAL A 322 16.03 -8.81 15.36
CA VAL A 322 16.55 -9.66 16.43
C VAL A 322 18.06 -9.73 16.37
N ARG A 323 18.66 -10.08 17.51
CA ARG A 323 20.08 -10.42 17.60
C ARG A 323 20.27 -11.68 18.44
N LYS A 324 21.34 -12.42 18.19
CA LYS A 324 21.68 -13.59 19.00
C LYS A 324 22.01 -13.18 20.42
N THR A 325 21.47 -13.92 21.38
CA THR A 325 21.93 -13.85 22.77
C THR A 325 23.33 -14.44 22.87
N VAL A 326 24.25 -13.71 23.46
CA VAL A 326 25.65 -14.14 23.66
C VAL A 326 25.74 -15.21 24.74
#